data_bdf1f86d30d71b2cd95dca8a04842e3d
#
_entry.id   bdf1f86d30d71b2cd95dca8a04842e3d
#
_cell.length_a   1.000
_cell.length_b   1.000
_cell.length_c   1.000
_cell.angle_alpha   90.00
_cell.angle_beta   90.00
_cell.angle_gamma   90.00
#
_symmetry.space_group_name_H-M   'P 1'
#
loop_
_entity.id
_entity.type
_entity.pdbx_description
1 polymer ?
#
loop_
_entity_poly.entity_id
_entity_poly.type
_entity_poly.pdbx_seq_one_letter_code
_entity_poly.pdbx_strand_id
1 'polypeptide(L)'
;RAERFTKQEIEAIIEPKYLVIVEELLNDIKNEFMLDLTRDEELFVDLVLHIRFSIKFGKNSTHQSNPILDIMKNRYPFVFELSTWIFGRFYDVLGIELNENQLGYIAAHLGAALERLETQKVKSDFKIAVCSNMSTGVVSLLMAKLYSLYMNGVEISGPYPVHDMGKMIKGKPSLILTTTSANLFKHTSLPV
;
A
#
# COMPACT_ATOMS: atom_id res chain seq x y z
N ARG A 1 10.38 9.16 -22.16
CA ARG A 1 9.23 8.89 -21.29
C ARG A 1 7.99 9.12 -22.13
N ALA A 2 7.12 8.11 -22.26
CA ALA A 2 5.80 8.34 -22.82
C ALA A 2 5.08 9.36 -21.91
N GLU A 3 4.53 10.41 -22.49
CA GLU A 3 3.70 11.36 -21.74
C GLU A 3 2.49 10.60 -21.21
N ARG A 4 2.31 10.62 -19.89
CA ARG A 4 1.13 10.04 -19.24
C ARG A 4 0.03 11.08 -19.23
N PHE A 5 -1.18 10.63 -19.44
CA PHE A 5 -2.36 11.49 -19.28
C PHE A 5 -2.51 11.92 -17.81
N THR A 6 -2.86 13.17 -17.61
CA THR A 6 -3.32 13.68 -16.32
C THR A 6 -4.80 13.34 -16.10
N LYS A 7 -5.28 13.43 -14.86
CA LYS A 7 -6.71 13.24 -14.56
C LYS A 7 -7.56 14.20 -15.38
N GLN A 8 -7.20 15.48 -15.49
CA GLN A 8 -7.93 16.50 -16.25
C GLN A 8 -8.02 16.17 -17.75
N GLU A 9 -6.94 15.67 -18.35
CA GLU A 9 -6.94 15.28 -19.77
C GLU A 9 -7.83 14.07 -20.01
N ILE A 10 -7.83 13.09 -19.09
CA ILE A 10 -8.72 11.92 -19.18
C ILE A 10 -10.20 12.33 -19.02
N GLU A 11 -10.51 13.21 -18.08
CA GLU A 11 -11.86 13.73 -17.88
C GLU A 11 -12.41 14.46 -19.12
N ALA A 12 -11.53 15.09 -19.91
CA ALA A 12 -11.90 15.80 -21.12
C ALA A 12 -12.18 14.88 -22.32
N ILE A 13 -11.63 13.67 -22.36
CA ILE A 13 -11.66 12.79 -23.54
C ILE A 13 -12.41 11.46 -23.33
N ILE A 14 -12.70 11.09 -22.09
CA ILE A 14 -13.37 9.84 -21.74
C ILE A 14 -14.82 10.09 -21.36
N GLU A 15 -15.70 9.17 -21.73
CA GLU A 15 -17.10 9.25 -21.37
C GLU A 15 -17.29 9.24 -19.85
N PRO A 16 -18.12 10.17 -19.29
CA PRO A 16 -18.28 10.35 -17.85
C PRO A 16 -18.61 9.07 -17.07
N LYS A 17 -19.33 8.14 -17.69
CA LYS A 17 -19.71 6.87 -17.06
C LYS A 17 -18.51 6.04 -16.54
N TYR A 18 -17.38 6.07 -17.26
CA TYR A 18 -16.18 5.32 -16.86
C TYR A 18 -15.45 6.00 -15.69
N LEU A 19 -15.50 7.33 -15.66
CA LEU A 19 -14.93 8.11 -14.57
C LEU A 19 -15.68 7.82 -13.26
N VAL A 20 -17.02 7.88 -13.31
CA VAL A 20 -17.89 7.60 -12.16
C VAL A 20 -17.66 6.18 -11.62
N ILE A 21 -17.62 5.18 -12.50
CA ILE A 21 -17.40 3.78 -12.10
C ILE A 21 -16.05 3.62 -11.36
N VAL A 22 -14.98 4.27 -11.84
CA VAL A 22 -13.67 4.18 -11.18
C VAL A 22 -13.68 4.93 -9.85
N GLU A 23 -14.34 6.08 -9.76
CA GLU A 23 -14.48 6.81 -8.49
C GLU A 23 -15.25 6.00 -7.44
N GLU A 24 -16.36 5.38 -7.82
CA GLU A 24 -17.13 4.48 -6.96
C GLU A 24 -16.28 3.29 -6.52
N LEU A 25 -15.55 2.65 -7.44
CA LEU A 25 -14.66 1.54 -7.15
C LEU A 25 -13.58 1.89 -6.14
N LEU A 26 -12.91 3.05 -6.29
CA LEU A 26 -11.89 3.49 -5.36
C LEU A 26 -12.46 3.81 -3.97
N ASN A 27 -13.70 4.32 -3.90
CA ASN A 27 -14.41 4.50 -2.65
C ASN A 27 -14.82 3.16 -2.02
N ASP A 28 -15.24 2.19 -2.81
CA ASP A 28 -15.53 0.83 -2.32
C ASP A 28 -14.28 0.17 -1.75
N ILE A 29 -13.12 0.27 -2.43
CA ILE A 29 -11.83 -0.22 -1.91
C ILE A 29 -11.49 0.45 -0.57
N LYS A 30 -11.68 1.75 -0.46
CA LYS A 30 -11.45 2.47 0.80
C LYS A 30 -12.33 1.95 1.94
N ASN A 31 -13.59 1.69 1.67
CA ASN A 31 -14.55 1.27 2.67
C ASN A 31 -14.38 -0.21 3.08
N GLU A 32 -14.15 -1.10 2.11
CA GLU A 32 -14.06 -2.55 2.34
C GLU A 32 -12.69 -2.97 2.87
N PHE A 33 -11.61 -2.35 2.36
CA PHE A 33 -10.23 -2.75 2.67
C PHE A 33 -9.47 -1.73 3.53
N MET A 34 -10.08 -0.59 3.88
CA MET A 34 -9.44 0.51 4.59
C MET A 34 -8.21 1.09 3.86
N LEU A 35 -8.18 0.98 2.54
CA LEU A 35 -7.11 1.46 1.66
C LEU A 35 -7.57 2.72 0.92
N ASP A 36 -7.13 3.89 1.37
CA ASP A 36 -7.50 5.15 0.72
C ASP A 36 -6.63 5.43 -0.52
N LEU A 37 -7.06 4.90 -1.66
CA LEU A 37 -6.46 5.12 -2.98
C LEU A 37 -7.19 6.21 -3.78
N THR A 38 -8.17 6.90 -3.20
CA THR A 38 -9.01 7.89 -3.90
C THR A 38 -8.24 9.13 -4.37
N ARG A 39 -7.06 9.38 -3.80
CA ARG A 39 -6.19 10.51 -4.15
C ARG A 39 -5.07 10.14 -5.12
N ASP A 40 -4.97 8.89 -5.52
CA ASP A 40 -3.96 8.44 -6.47
C ASP A 40 -4.45 8.68 -7.90
N GLU A 41 -4.11 9.84 -8.47
CA GLU A 41 -4.52 10.23 -9.82
C GLU A 41 -3.93 9.30 -10.89
N GLU A 42 -2.74 8.75 -10.68
CA GLU A 42 -2.12 7.80 -11.61
C GLU A 42 -2.92 6.51 -11.68
N LEU A 43 -3.30 5.95 -10.53
CA LEU A 43 -4.16 4.77 -10.48
C LEU A 43 -5.51 5.03 -11.11
N PHE A 44 -6.13 6.19 -10.83
CA PHE A 44 -7.41 6.58 -11.42
C PHE A 44 -7.34 6.55 -12.95
N VAL A 45 -6.34 7.22 -13.52
CA VAL A 45 -6.12 7.29 -14.98
C VAL A 45 -5.92 5.90 -15.57
N ASP A 46 -5.06 5.10 -14.95
CA ASP A 46 -4.73 3.76 -15.42
C ASP A 46 -5.97 2.84 -15.42
N LEU A 47 -6.77 2.86 -14.35
CA LEU A 47 -8.01 2.07 -14.28
C LEU A 47 -9.04 2.52 -15.31
N VAL A 48 -9.24 3.82 -15.50
CA VAL A 48 -10.17 4.35 -16.52
C VAL A 48 -9.77 3.88 -17.92
N LEU A 49 -8.49 3.94 -18.25
CA LEU A 49 -7.97 3.48 -19.54
C LEU A 49 -8.12 1.97 -19.71
N HIS A 50 -7.84 1.18 -18.67
CA HIS A 50 -8.02 -0.27 -18.69
C HIS A 50 -9.46 -0.68 -18.91
N ILE A 51 -10.40 -0.06 -18.21
CA ILE A 51 -11.84 -0.33 -18.39
C ILE A 51 -12.27 -0.01 -19.82
N ARG A 52 -11.94 1.19 -20.29
CA ARG A 52 -12.28 1.60 -21.66
C ARG A 52 -11.71 0.65 -22.71
N PHE A 53 -10.44 0.26 -22.54
CA PHE A 53 -9.81 -0.70 -23.45
C PHE A 53 -10.52 -2.06 -23.39
N SER A 54 -10.83 -2.56 -22.19
CA SER A 54 -11.49 -3.86 -22.01
C SER A 54 -12.88 -3.89 -22.62
N ILE A 55 -13.64 -2.80 -22.54
CA ILE A 55 -14.95 -2.68 -23.18
C ILE A 55 -14.82 -2.69 -24.70
N LYS A 56 -13.86 -1.93 -25.23
CA LYS A 56 -13.69 -1.79 -26.69
C LYS A 56 -13.14 -3.04 -27.36
N PHE A 57 -12.26 -3.77 -26.67
CA PHE A 57 -11.50 -4.88 -27.26
C PHE A 57 -11.68 -6.21 -26.51
N GLY A 58 -12.44 -6.26 -25.41
CA GLY A 58 -12.46 -7.29 -24.38
C GLY A 58 -12.43 -8.74 -24.85
N LYS A 59 -13.35 -9.15 -25.70
CA LYS A 59 -13.42 -10.54 -26.17
C LYS A 59 -12.33 -10.91 -27.19
N ASN A 60 -11.76 -9.94 -27.88
CA ASN A 60 -10.77 -10.15 -28.94
C ASN A 60 -9.31 -9.96 -28.48
N SER A 61 -9.09 -9.45 -27.27
CA SER A 61 -7.74 -9.23 -26.70
C SER A 61 -7.15 -10.47 -26.00
N THR A 62 -7.70 -11.65 -26.28
CA THR A 62 -7.44 -12.90 -25.55
C THR A 62 -6.04 -13.48 -25.70
N HIS A 63 -5.17 -12.90 -26.52
CA HIS A 63 -3.88 -13.52 -26.88
C HIS A 63 -2.63 -12.82 -26.35
N GLN A 64 -2.75 -11.70 -25.62
CA GLN A 64 -1.57 -11.09 -24.99
C GLN A 64 -1.27 -11.77 -23.68
N SER A 65 -0.19 -12.59 -23.68
CA SER A 65 0.39 -13.11 -22.45
C SER A 65 0.92 -11.96 -21.58
N ASN A 66 0.54 -11.96 -20.31
CA ASN A 66 1.07 -11.00 -19.33
C ASN A 66 2.33 -11.57 -18.69
N PRO A 67 3.53 -11.06 -18.97
CA PRO A 67 4.77 -11.62 -18.46
C PRO A 67 4.95 -11.49 -16.94
N ILE A 68 4.15 -10.65 -16.30
CA ILE A 68 4.20 -10.45 -14.85
C ILE A 68 3.09 -11.17 -14.09
N LEU A 69 2.19 -11.90 -14.76
CA LEU A 69 1.05 -12.57 -14.13
C LEU A 69 1.47 -13.50 -12.99
N ASP A 70 2.45 -14.39 -13.26
CA ASP A 70 2.94 -15.33 -12.26
C ASP A 70 3.63 -14.63 -11.08
N ILE A 71 4.30 -13.51 -11.36
CA ILE A 71 4.92 -12.68 -10.31
C ILE A 71 3.83 -12.09 -9.42
N MET A 72 2.75 -11.54 -10.01
CA MET A 72 1.65 -10.96 -9.25
C MET A 72 0.94 -12.01 -8.40
N LYS A 73 0.64 -13.19 -8.94
CA LYS A 73 0.02 -14.29 -8.20
C LYS A 73 0.87 -14.79 -7.04
N ASN A 74 2.18 -14.97 -7.26
CA ASN A 74 3.03 -15.64 -6.29
C ASN A 74 3.69 -14.71 -5.27
N ARG A 75 4.02 -13.47 -5.66
CA ARG A 75 4.73 -12.52 -4.79
C ARG A 75 3.83 -11.45 -4.20
N TYR A 76 2.70 -11.15 -4.86
CA TYR A 76 1.76 -10.12 -4.44
C TYR A 76 0.32 -10.66 -4.37
N PRO A 77 0.09 -11.77 -3.63
CA PRO A 77 -1.21 -12.46 -3.63
C PRO A 77 -2.36 -11.54 -3.20
N PHE A 78 -2.16 -10.70 -2.18
CA PHE A 78 -3.18 -9.75 -1.74
C PHE A 78 -3.59 -8.78 -2.86
N VAL A 79 -2.61 -8.23 -3.58
CA VAL A 79 -2.87 -7.30 -4.68
C VAL A 79 -3.59 -8.01 -5.83
N PHE A 80 -3.24 -9.26 -6.09
CA PHE A 80 -3.91 -10.06 -7.11
C PHE A 80 -5.36 -10.40 -6.71
N GLU A 81 -5.61 -10.75 -5.46
CA GLU A 81 -6.97 -10.96 -4.93
C GLU A 81 -7.80 -9.68 -4.99
N LEU A 82 -7.21 -8.53 -4.65
CA LEU A 82 -7.86 -7.22 -4.79
C LEU A 82 -8.25 -6.93 -6.24
N SER A 83 -7.38 -7.27 -7.21
CA SER A 83 -7.72 -7.14 -8.65
C SER A 83 -8.87 -8.05 -9.07
N THR A 84 -8.97 -9.24 -8.49
CA THR A 84 -10.07 -10.19 -8.73
C THR A 84 -11.38 -9.66 -8.15
N TRP A 85 -11.34 -9.05 -6.97
CA TRP A 85 -12.50 -8.40 -6.36
C TRP A 85 -12.99 -7.22 -7.22
N ILE A 86 -12.07 -6.39 -7.73
CA ILE A 86 -12.36 -5.30 -8.68
C ILE A 86 -13.05 -5.85 -9.94
N PHE A 87 -12.57 -6.98 -10.44
CA PHE A 87 -13.19 -7.64 -11.59
C PHE A 87 -14.65 -8.00 -11.34
N GLY A 88 -14.97 -8.58 -10.17
CA GLY A 88 -16.35 -8.89 -9.79
C GLY A 88 -17.23 -7.64 -9.85
N ARG A 89 -16.76 -6.51 -9.35
CA ARG A 89 -17.47 -5.22 -9.42
C ARG A 89 -17.67 -4.74 -10.86
N PHE A 90 -16.68 -4.88 -11.72
CA PHE A 90 -16.83 -4.53 -13.15
C PHE A 90 -17.80 -5.45 -13.88
N TYR A 91 -17.78 -6.74 -13.56
CA TYR A 91 -18.75 -7.69 -14.11
C TYR A 91 -20.18 -7.32 -13.72
N ASP A 92 -20.42 -7.03 -12.45
CA ASP A 92 -21.74 -6.68 -11.92
C ASP A 92 -22.30 -5.38 -12.53
N VAL A 93 -21.43 -4.37 -12.74
CA VAL A 93 -21.86 -3.04 -13.21
C VAL A 93 -21.88 -2.95 -14.73
N LEU A 94 -20.91 -3.55 -15.41
CA LEU A 94 -20.68 -3.36 -16.86
C LEU A 94 -20.89 -4.62 -17.68
N GLY A 95 -21.05 -5.79 -17.07
CA GLY A 95 -21.11 -7.08 -17.76
C GLY A 95 -19.81 -7.45 -18.49
N ILE A 96 -18.67 -6.91 -18.04
CA ILE A 96 -17.37 -7.12 -18.69
C ILE A 96 -16.70 -8.33 -18.06
N GLU A 97 -16.29 -9.28 -18.90
CA GLU A 97 -15.42 -10.37 -18.51
C GLU A 97 -13.96 -10.01 -18.81
N LEU A 98 -13.12 -9.98 -17.79
CA LEU A 98 -11.67 -9.85 -17.91
C LEU A 98 -11.02 -11.23 -17.83
N ASN A 99 -9.93 -11.42 -18.54
CA ASN A 99 -9.12 -12.63 -18.39
C ASN A 99 -8.00 -12.42 -17.35
N GLU A 100 -7.35 -13.49 -16.93
CA GLU A 100 -6.29 -13.44 -15.93
C GLU A 100 -5.13 -12.50 -16.30
N ASN A 101 -4.80 -12.39 -17.59
CA ASN A 101 -3.74 -11.48 -18.04
C ASN A 101 -4.12 -10.01 -17.77
N GLN A 102 -5.38 -9.66 -17.98
CA GLN A 102 -5.91 -8.32 -17.69
C GLN A 102 -5.93 -8.06 -16.19
N LEU A 103 -6.33 -9.05 -15.38
CA LEU A 103 -6.25 -8.97 -13.91
C LEU A 103 -4.81 -8.73 -13.43
N GLY A 104 -3.83 -9.40 -14.04
CA GLY A 104 -2.42 -9.19 -13.71
C GLY A 104 -1.93 -7.75 -13.99
N TYR A 105 -2.43 -7.08 -15.03
CA TYR A 105 -2.12 -5.68 -15.27
C TYR A 105 -2.79 -4.76 -14.25
N ILE A 106 -4.07 -4.99 -13.93
CA ILE A 106 -4.77 -4.24 -12.87
C ILE A 106 -4.04 -4.41 -11.54
N ALA A 107 -3.63 -5.65 -11.19
CA ALA A 107 -2.85 -5.93 -10.00
C ALA A 107 -1.53 -5.14 -9.97
N ALA A 108 -0.83 -5.00 -11.10
CA ALA A 108 0.40 -4.22 -11.15
C ALA A 108 0.16 -2.72 -10.86
N HIS A 109 -0.91 -2.13 -11.40
CA HIS A 109 -1.26 -0.74 -11.11
C HIS A 109 -1.67 -0.54 -9.65
N LEU A 110 -2.44 -1.48 -9.08
CA LEU A 110 -2.79 -1.48 -7.66
C LEU A 110 -1.55 -1.62 -6.77
N GLY A 111 -0.64 -2.52 -7.11
CA GLY A 111 0.62 -2.69 -6.38
C GLY A 111 1.44 -1.40 -6.36
N ALA A 112 1.59 -0.74 -7.51
CA ALA A 112 2.28 0.54 -7.60
C ALA A 112 1.58 1.64 -6.78
N ALA A 113 0.25 1.69 -6.76
CA ALA A 113 -0.52 2.64 -5.96
C ALA A 113 -0.36 2.38 -4.45
N LEU A 114 -0.34 1.12 -4.02
CA LEU A 114 -0.09 0.77 -2.62
C LEU A 114 1.31 1.17 -2.17
N GLU A 115 2.33 0.95 -2.99
CA GLU A 115 3.69 1.43 -2.73
C GLU A 115 3.75 2.96 -2.61
N ARG A 116 3.04 3.70 -3.49
CA ARG A 116 2.92 5.16 -3.37
C ARG A 116 2.21 5.58 -2.09
N LEU A 117 1.12 4.88 -1.72
CA LEU A 117 0.37 5.14 -0.49
C LEU A 117 1.26 4.92 0.75
N GLU A 118 2.04 3.84 0.78
CA GLU A 118 3.00 3.57 1.84
C GLU A 118 4.09 4.64 1.90
N THR A 119 4.64 5.02 0.75
CA THR A 119 5.65 6.08 0.66
C THR A 119 5.11 7.45 1.12
N GLN A 120 3.84 7.74 0.89
CA GLN A 120 3.19 8.97 1.40
C GLN A 120 2.95 8.91 2.92
N LYS A 121 2.69 7.73 3.48
CA LYS A 121 2.64 7.53 4.94
C LYS A 121 3.99 7.74 5.63
N VAL A 122 5.09 7.78 4.89
CA VAL A 122 6.47 8.00 5.39
C VAL A 122 6.68 9.35 6.10
N LYS A 123 5.76 10.29 6.00
CA LYS A 123 5.71 11.46 6.89
C LYS A 123 4.82 11.24 8.12
N SER A 124 4.64 9.99 8.56
CA SER A 124 3.95 9.76 9.82
C SER A 124 4.86 10.20 10.95
N ASP A 125 4.33 11.03 11.85
CA ASP A 125 4.99 11.37 13.12
C ASP A 125 5.08 10.17 14.07
N PHE A 126 4.91 8.93 13.55
CA PHE A 126 4.97 7.72 14.35
C PHE A 126 6.42 7.35 14.64
N LYS A 127 6.78 7.43 15.90
CA LYS A 127 8.13 7.19 16.39
C LYS A 127 8.17 5.94 17.26
N ILE A 128 9.02 5.00 16.88
CA ILE A 128 9.31 3.82 17.72
C ILE A 128 10.63 4.05 18.44
N ALA A 129 10.60 3.92 19.76
CA ALA A 129 11.83 3.87 20.55
C ALA A 129 12.13 2.44 20.99
N VAL A 130 13.37 1.99 20.78
CA VAL A 130 13.81 0.64 21.18
C VAL A 130 14.59 0.75 22.47
N CYS A 131 14.13 0.04 23.52
CA CYS A 131 14.80 -0.04 24.81
C CYS A 131 15.28 -1.47 25.06
N SER A 132 16.59 -1.66 25.25
CA SER A 132 17.16 -2.99 25.42
C SER A 132 18.45 -2.97 26.27
N ASN A 133 18.59 -3.97 27.15
CA ASN A 133 19.81 -4.26 27.88
C ASN A 133 20.55 -5.50 27.35
N MET A 134 20.15 -6.01 26.17
CA MET A 134 20.83 -7.16 25.55
C MET A 134 22.23 -6.77 25.04
N SER A 135 23.03 -7.77 24.70
CA SER A 135 24.36 -7.54 24.13
C SER A 135 24.30 -6.78 22.82
N THR A 136 25.31 -6.00 22.50
CA THR A 136 25.39 -5.14 21.32
C THR A 136 25.08 -5.88 20.02
N GLY A 137 25.59 -7.11 19.85
CA GLY A 137 25.35 -7.90 18.65
C GLY A 137 23.87 -8.26 18.45
N VAL A 138 23.18 -8.67 19.51
CA VAL A 138 21.74 -9.00 19.46
C VAL A 138 20.91 -7.75 19.15
N VAL A 139 21.24 -6.64 19.80
CA VAL A 139 20.54 -5.37 19.57
C VAL A 139 20.78 -4.85 18.16
N SER A 140 22.00 -4.96 17.64
CA SER A 140 22.31 -4.57 16.25
C SER A 140 21.49 -5.38 15.24
N LEU A 141 21.36 -6.69 15.47
CA LEU A 141 20.52 -7.54 14.61
C LEU A 141 19.04 -7.16 14.70
N LEU A 142 18.53 -6.89 15.91
CA LEU A 142 17.17 -6.42 16.12
C LEU A 142 16.91 -5.11 15.38
N MET A 143 17.79 -4.13 15.53
CA MET A 143 17.69 -2.83 14.88
C MET A 143 17.72 -2.97 13.36
N ALA A 144 18.66 -3.77 12.82
CA ALA A 144 18.73 -4.04 11.38
C ALA A 144 17.44 -4.67 10.85
N LYS A 145 16.84 -5.62 11.61
CA LYS A 145 15.57 -6.23 11.25
C LYS A 145 14.41 -5.24 11.30
N LEU A 146 14.33 -4.41 12.33
CA LEU A 146 13.31 -3.36 12.44
C LEU A 146 13.41 -2.37 11.28
N TYR A 147 14.62 -1.88 10.97
CA TYR A 147 14.81 -1.01 9.81
C TYR A 147 14.39 -1.68 8.49
N SER A 148 14.72 -2.95 8.30
CA SER A 148 14.33 -3.67 7.07
C SER A 148 12.82 -3.86 6.90
N LEU A 149 12.07 -3.96 8.01
CA LEU A 149 10.61 -4.16 8.00
C LEU A 149 9.83 -2.84 7.92
N TYR A 150 10.37 -1.76 8.48
CA TYR A 150 9.66 -0.50 8.68
C TYR A 150 10.39 0.69 8.04
N MET A 151 11.20 0.46 7.00
CA MET A 151 11.97 1.50 6.31
C MET A 151 11.10 2.67 5.80
N ASN A 152 9.81 2.44 5.59
CA ASN A 152 8.90 3.42 5.03
C ASN A 152 7.89 3.89 6.09
N GLY A 153 8.11 5.06 6.66
CA GLY A 153 7.10 5.79 7.42
C GLY A 153 7.16 5.72 8.93
N VAL A 154 8.19 5.10 9.49
CA VAL A 154 8.37 5.03 10.95
C VAL A 154 9.76 5.52 11.31
N GLU A 155 9.85 6.51 12.21
CA GLU A 155 11.12 6.93 12.80
C GLU A 155 11.48 5.92 13.90
N ILE A 156 12.58 5.18 13.73
CA ILE A 156 13.09 4.24 14.73
C ILE A 156 14.27 4.88 15.44
N SER A 157 14.21 4.99 16.76
CA SER A 157 15.26 5.55 17.60
C SER A 157 15.77 4.56 18.65
N GLY A 158 17.00 4.70 19.06
CA GLY A 158 17.67 3.80 19.99
C GLY A 158 18.80 3.01 19.33
N PRO A 159 19.29 1.92 19.97
CA PRO A 159 18.80 1.34 21.23
C PRO A 159 19.11 2.21 22.46
N TYR A 160 18.14 2.32 23.35
CA TYR A 160 18.34 2.98 24.64
C TYR A 160 18.51 1.92 25.74
N PRO A 161 19.52 2.01 26.58
CA PRO A 161 19.58 1.19 27.79
C PRO A 161 18.52 1.66 28.79
N VAL A 162 18.05 0.76 29.65
CA VAL A 162 16.98 1.05 30.64
C VAL A 162 17.30 2.26 31.53
N HIS A 163 18.57 2.48 31.89
CA HIS A 163 18.96 3.63 32.71
C HIS A 163 18.87 4.98 31.98
N ASP A 164 18.76 4.97 30.63
CA ASP A 164 18.62 6.18 29.79
C ASP A 164 17.16 6.44 29.36
N MET A 165 16.18 5.84 30.06
CA MET A 165 14.74 6.02 29.74
C MET A 165 14.34 7.49 29.65
N GLY A 166 14.92 8.38 30.46
CA GLY A 166 14.62 9.81 30.37
C GLY A 166 14.95 10.45 29.02
N LYS A 167 16.02 10.01 28.36
CA LYS A 167 16.37 10.48 27.01
C LYS A 167 15.37 9.93 25.97
N MET A 168 15.00 8.66 26.09
CA MET A 168 14.04 8.00 25.21
C MET A 168 12.68 8.70 25.23
N ILE A 169 12.13 8.99 26.43
CA ILE A 169 10.82 9.63 26.61
C ILE A 169 10.83 11.08 26.10
N LYS A 170 11.96 11.81 26.23
CA LYS A 170 12.09 13.16 25.64
C LYS A 170 11.91 13.19 24.13
N GLY A 171 12.21 12.10 23.44
CA GLY A 171 11.95 11.93 22.00
C GLY A 171 10.46 11.82 21.63
N LYS A 172 9.56 11.75 22.61
CA LYS A 172 8.11 11.58 22.45
C LYS A 172 7.77 10.43 21.51
N PRO A 173 8.21 9.18 21.79
CA PRO A 173 7.87 8.05 20.94
C PRO A 173 6.37 7.76 21.03
N SER A 174 5.82 7.26 19.93
CA SER A 174 4.44 6.77 19.84
C SER A 174 4.31 5.34 20.40
N LEU A 175 5.41 4.57 20.35
CA LEU A 175 5.49 3.19 20.82
C LEU A 175 6.89 2.91 21.40
N ILE A 176 6.95 2.13 22.45
CA ILE A 176 8.21 1.61 23.01
C ILE A 176 8.28 0.11 22.74
N LEU A 177 9.31 -0.34 22.02
CA LEU A 177 9.66 -1.75 21.90
C LEU A 177 10.74 -2.09 22.91
N THR A 178 10.50 -3.08 23.75
CA THR A 178 11.47 -3.45 24.79
C THR A 178 11.74 -4.95 24.81
N THR A 179 12.98 -5.32 25.11
CA THR A 179 13.39 -6.69 25.40
C THR A 179 13.47 -6.96 26.92
N THR A 180 13.06 -5.98 27.74
CA THR A 180 12.99 -6.08 29.18
C THR A 180 11.55 -6.12 29.66
N SER A 181 11.35 -6.25 30.99
CA SER A 181 9.98 -6.29 31.52
C SER A 181 9.22 -4.98 31.25
N ALA A 182 8.02 -5.07 30.66
CA ALA A 182 7.12 -3.94 30.45
C ALA A 182 6.73 -3.23 31.76
N ASN A 183 6.85 -3.90 32.90
CA ASN A 183 6.60 -3.31 34.22
C ASN A 183 7.48 -2.10 34.54
N LEU A 184 8.64 -2.00 33.91
CA LEU A 184 9.54 -0.84 34.07
C LEU A 184 8.96 0.44 33.48
N PHE A 185 7.96 0.32 32.58
CA PHE A 185 7.34 1.44 31.86
C PHE A 185 5.95 1.80 32.36
N LYS A 186 5.47 1.20 33.47
CA LYS A 186 4.12 1.43 34.05
C LYS A 186 3.78 2.88 34.36
N HIS A 187 4.78 3.73 34.51
CA HIS A 187 4.61 5.15 34.81
C HIS A 187 4.61 6.02 33.51
N THR A 188 4.74 5.40 32.35
CA THR A 188 4.60 6.09 31.08
C THR A 188 3.19 5.86 30.54
N SER A 189 2.56 6.89 30.00
CA SER A 189 1.27 6.77 29.32
C SER A 189 1.40 6.21 27.90
N LEU A 190 2.57 5.68 27.56
CA LEU A 190 2.90 5.20 26.21
C LEU A 190 2.65 3.69 26.08
N PRO A 191 2.19 3.22 24.92
CA PRO A 191 2.13 1.78 24.63
C PRO A 191 3.54 1.18 24.59
N VAL A 192 3.67 0.00 25.20
CA VAL A 192 4.93 -0.76 25.35
C VAL A 192 4.75 -2.16 24.81
#